data_a3f385a4d17af2d52f067fb60c95d906
#
_entry.id   a3f385a4d17af2d52f067fb60c95d906
#
_cell.length_a   1.000
_cell.length_b   1.000
_cell.length_c   1.000
_cell.angle_alpha   90.00
_cell.angle_beta   90.00
_cell.angle_gamma   90.00
#
_symmetry.space_group_name_H-M   'P 1'
#
loop_
_entity.id
_entity.type
_entity.pdbx_description
1 polymer ?
#
loop_
_entity_poly.entity_id
_entity_poly.type
_entity_poly.pdbx_seq_one_letter_code
_entity_poly.pdbx_strand_id
1 'polypeptide(L)'
;MAKVVRSQKKGAEKREVKVGSILITQPRPETERSPYYDLAKKFELKLDFHPFIRVEGLSGKEFRKQRIDISEYTAIIFTSRYAVDHFFRICEEVKFKVSQDMKYFCITEAVALYLQKFILYRKRTTL
;
A
#
# COMPACT_ATOMS: atom_id res chain seq x y z
N MET A 1 10.56 -10.39 17.91
CA MET A 1 12.04 -10.43 17.78
C MET A 1 12.40 -10.22 16.31
N ALA A 2 12.96 -9.07 15.98
CA ALA A 2 13.46 -8.83 14.64
C ALA A 2 14.77 -9.59 14.45
N LYS A 3 14.77 -10.65 13.62
CA LYS A 3 15.99 -11.35 13.21
C LYS A 3 16.72 -10.47 12.19
N VAL A 4 17.85 -9.90 12.59
CA VAL A 4 18.80 -9.29 11.65
C VAL A 4 19.40 -10.42 10.80
N VAL A 5 19.15 -10.37 9.49
CA VAL A 5 19.76 -11.30 8.53
C VAL A 5 21.26 -11.01 8.48
N ARG A 6 22.05 -11.92 9.03
CA ARG A 6 23.52 -11.86 9.00
C ARG A 6 24.01 -12.47 7.70
N SER A 7 24.60 -11.66 6.83
CA SER A 7 25.47 -12.16 5.77
C SER A 7 26.75 -12.72 6.39
N GLN A 8 26.96 -14.04 6.35
CA GLN A 8 28.18 -14.66 6.82
C GLN A 8 29.29 -14.52 5.76
N LYS A 9 30.20 -13.57 5.96
CA LYS A 9 31.56 -13.68 5.42
C LYS A 9 32.46 -14.29 6.48
N LYS A 10 33.06 -15.46 6.19
CA LYS A 10 34.09 -16.10 7.01
C LYS A 10 35.27 -15.14 7.20
N GLY A 11 35.65 -14.87 8.46
CA GLY A 11 36.98 -14.33 8.79
C GLY A 11 37.05 -12.86 9.18
N ALA A 12 35.94 -12.16 9.50
CA ALA A 12 36.02 -10.81 10.07
C ALA A 12 35.61 -10.82 11.54
N GLU A 13 36.43 -10.21 12.42
CA GLU A 13 36.05 -9.89 13.79
C GLU A 13 34.66 -9.27 13.84
N LYS A 14 33.80 -9.80 14.73
CA LYS A 14 32.47 -9.23 14.98
C LYS A 14 32.61 -7.84 15.59
N ARG A 15 32.70 -6.81 14.79
CA ARG A 15 32.43 -5.44 15.24
C ARG A 15 30.93 -5.35 15.49
N GLU A 16 30.53 -5.21 16.74
CA GLU A 16 29.17 -4.81 17.10
C GLU A 16 28.94 -3.38 16.58
N VAL A 17 28.26 -3.25 15.46
CA VAL A 17 27.86 -1.95 14.94
C VAL A 17 26.60 -1.53 15.70
N LYS A 18 26.74 -0.52 16.56
CA LYS A 18 25.60 0.12 17.23
C LYS A 18 24.83 0.93 16.18
N VAL A 19 23.56 0.60 15.97
CA VAL A 19 22.68 1.38 15.10
C VAL A 19 22.32 2.68 15.82
N GLY A 20 22.66 3.82 15.24
CA GLY A 20 22.33 5.15 15.80
C GLY A 20 21.28 5.92 15.00
N SER A 21 21.17 5.62 13.69
CA SER A 21 20.21 6.28 12.81
C SER A 21 19.63 5.31 11.79
N ILE A 22 18.38 5.54 11.40
CA ILE A 22 17.65 4.73 10.41
C ILE A 22 17.04 5.66 9.36
N LEU A 23 17.32 5.38 8.09
CA LEU A 23 16.64 5.99 6.95
C LEU A 23 15.42 5.16 6.61
N ILE A 24 14.25 5.78 6.61
CA ILE A 24 12.97 5.16 6.26
C ILE A 24 12.53 5.72 4.91
N THR A 25 12.38 4.85 3.91
CA THR A 25 12.06 5.22 2.53
C THR A 25 10.56 5.40 2.26
N GLN A 26 9.80 5.65 3.30
CA GLN A 26 8.37 5.91 3.27
C GLN A 26 8.08 7.35 3.70
N PRO A 27 6.90 7.91 3.37
CA PRO A 27 6.46 9.18 3.90
C PRO A 27 6.42 9.16 5.43
N ARG A 28 6.68 10.32 6.04
CA ARG A 28 6.56 10.47 7.50
C ARG A 28 5.12 10.16 7.93
N PRO A 29 4.92 9.36 8.99
CA PRO A 29 3.58 9.13 9.53
C PRO A 29 2.91 10.44 9.95
N GLU A 30 1.63 10.59 9.63
CA GLU A 30 0.83 11.78 10.00
C GLU A 30 0.52 11.85 11.49
N THR A 31 0.60 10.72 12.18
CA THR A 31 0.30 10.63 13.61
C THR A 31 1.56 10.28 14.41
N GLU A 32 1.64 10.84 15.62
CA GLU A 32 2.73 10.51 16.56
C GLU A 32 2.63 9.07 17.10
N ARG A 33 1.49 8.40 16.91
CA ARG A 33 1.25 7.01 17.33
C ARG A 33 1.73 6.02 16.25
N SER A 34 2.97 6.15 15.84
CA SER A 34 3.57 5.22 14.87
C SER A 34 4.55 4.28 15.56
N PRO A 35 4.57 2.99 15.23
CA PRO A 35 5.56 2.03 15.73
C PRO A 35 7.02 2.47 15.52
N TYR A 36 7.26 3.30 14.51
CA TYR A 36 8.59 3.86 14.24
C TYR A 36 9.08 4.76 15.39
N TYR A 37 8.20 5.62 15.92
CA TYR A 37 8.57 6.52 17.02
C TYR A 37 8.77 5.78 18.33
N ASP A 38 7.97 4.73 18.59
CA ASP A 38 8.15 3.86 19.76
C ASP A 38 9.50 3.14 19.70
N LEU A 39 9.87 2.65 18.52
CA LEU A 39 11.15 2.01 18.29
C LEU A 39 12.32 2.99 18.49
N ALA A 40 12.19 4.20 17.94
CA ALA A 40 13.18 5.25 18.08
C ALA A 40 13.42 5.62 19.55
N LYS A 41 12.34 5.78 20.32
CA LYS A 41 12.38 6.07 21.75
C LYS A 41 13.03 4.95 22.55
N LYS A 42 12.62 3.70 22.26
CA LYS A 42 13.11 2.52 22.99
C LYS A 42 14.60 2.28 22.81
N PHE A 43 15.15 2.58 21.65
CA PHE A 43 16.53 2.29 21.28
C PHE A 43 17.41 3.54 21.07
N GLU A 44 16.88 4.71 21.39
CA GLU A 44 17.57 6.01 21.22
C GLU A 44 18.05 6.22 19.78
N LEU A 45 17.18 5.94 18.79
CA LEU A 45 17.51 6.01 17.37
C LEU A 45 17.06 7.34 16.76
N LYS A 46 17.89 7.88 15.87
CA LYS A 46 17.47 8.95 14.98
C LYS A 46 16.75 8.36 13.76
N LEU A 47 15.57 8.90 13.43
CA LEU A 47 14.80 8.51 12.25
C LEU A 47 14.79 9.63 11.22
N ASP A 48 15.18 9.30 9.99
CA ASP A 48 15.06 10.17 8.84
C ASP A 48 14.08 9.55 7.82
N PHE A 49 13.02 10.29 7.45
CA PHE A 49 12.02 9.85 6.49
C PHE A 49 12.24 10.53 5.15
N HIS A 50 12.50 9.73 4.12
CA HIS A 50 12.64 10.18 2.74
C HIS A 50 11.91 9.22 1.80
N PRO A 51 10.72 9.58 1.30
CA PRO A 51 9.99 8.72 0.37
C PRO A 51 10.72 8.65 -0.97
N PHE A 52 11.08 7.45 -1.39
CA PHE A 52 11.74 7.20 -2.68
C PHE A 52 10.74 6.85 -3.78
N ILE A 53 9.51 6.51 -3.41
CA ILE A 53 8.45 6.16 -4.34
C ILE A 53 7.27 7.10 -4.09
N ARG A 54 6.76 7.70 -5.17
CA ARG A 54 5.52 8.45 -5.19
C ARG A 54 4.54 7.76 -6.14
N VAL A 55 3.37 7.42 -5.65
CA VAL A 55 2.30 6.85 -6.46
C VAL A 55 1.37 7.99 -6.89
N GLU A 56 1.22 8.16 -8.19
CA GLU A 56 0.29 9.12 -8.77
C GLU A 56 -0.76 8.36 -9.58
N GLY A 57 -2.02 8.71 -9.37
CA GLY A 57 -3.11 8.13 -10.15
C GLY A 57 -3.24 8.83 -11.51
N LEU A 58 -3.56 8.06 -12.54
CA LEU A 58 -3.94 8.61 -13.84
C LEU A 58 -5.15 9.53 -13.69
N SER A 59 -5.19 10.62 -14.45
CA SER A 59 -6.38 11.43 -14.57
C SER A 59 -7.45 10.73 -15.40
N GLY A 60 -8.72 11.09 -15.22
CA GLY A 60 -9.80 10.56 -16.06
C GLY A 60 -9.59 10.82 -17.55
N LYS A 61 -8.93 11.94 -17.91
CA LYS A 61 -8.57 12.26 -19.30
C LYS A 61 -7.55 11.26 -19.88
N GLU A 62 -6.52 10.92 -19.10
CA GLU A 62 -5.50 9.94 -19.50
C GLU A 62 -6.09 8.54 -19.57
N PHE A 63 -6.96 8.17 -18.61
CA PHE A 63 -7.66 6.90 -18.64
C PHE A 63 -8.53 6.73 -19.89
N ARG A 64 -9.30 7.77 -20.28
CA ARG A 64 -10.12 7.71 -21.52
C ARG A 64 -9.29 7.50 -22.79
N LYS A 65 -8.04 7.98 -22.82
CA LYS A 65 -7.14 7.74 -23.97
C LYS A 65 -6.76 6.26 -24.13
N GLN A 66 -6.81 5.48 -23.04
CA GLN A 66 -6.50 4.06 -23.08
C GLN A 66 -7.63 3.22 -23.70
N ARG A 67 -8.82 3.81 -23.90
CA ARG A 67 -9.99 3.15 -24.50
C ARG A 67 -10.41 1.86 -23.81
N ILE A 68 -10.23 1.79 -22.49
CA ILE A 68 -10.66 0.66 -21.66
C ILE A 68 -12.11 0.93 -21.26
N ASP A 69 -13.01 -0.01 -21.59
CA ASP A 69 -14.39 0.00 -21.12
C ASP A 69 -14.53 -0.90 -19.90
N ILE A 70 -14.68 -0.30 -18.72
CA ILE A 70 -14.81 -1.03 -17.46
C ILE A 70 -16.09 -1.91 -17.46
N SER A 71 -17.12 -1.56 -18.23
CA SER A 71 -18.38 -2.30 -18.28
C SER A 71 -18.26 -3.70 -18.90
N GLU A 72 -17.22 -3.93 -19.69
CA GLU A 72 -16.94 -5.24 -20.29
C GLU A 72 -16.38 -6.26 -19.30
N TYR A 73 -15.95 -5.81 -18.11
CA TYR A 73 -15.34 -6.67 -17.10
C TYR A 73 -16.32 -7.05 -16.02
N THR A 74 -16.29 -8.31 -15.62
CA THR A 74 -17.14 -8.89 -14.56
C THR A 74 -16.40 -9.06 -13.23
N ALA A 75 -15.09 -8.87 -13.23
CA ALA A 75 -14.24 -9.00 -12.05
C ALA A 75 -13.05 -8.05 -12.10
N ILE A 76 -12.57 -7.66 -10.91
CA ILE A 76 -11.42 -6.79 -10.72
C ILE A 76 -10.49 -7.41 -9.68
N ILE A 77 -9.18 -7.33 -9.93
CA ILE A 77 -8.14 -7.73 -8.97
C ILE A 77 -7.49 -6.48 -8.39
N PHE A 78 -7.54 -6.32 -7.07
CA PHE A 78 -6.84 -5.26 -6.37
C PHE A 78 -5.57 -5.75 -5.70
N THR A 79 -4.45 -5.15 -6.07
CA THR A 79 -3.12 -5.49 -5.58
C THR A 79 -2.64 -4.58 -4.43
N SER A 80 -3.33 -3.46 -4.19
CA SER A 80 -2.97 -2.49 -3.15
C SER A 80 -4.16 -1.60 -2.79
N ARG A 81 -4.08 -0.90 -1.65
CA ARG A 81 -5.04 0.13 -1.27
C ARG A 81 -5.06 1.29 -2.27
N TYR A 82 -3.91 1.68 -2.80
CA TYR A 82 -3.83 2.71 -3.85
C TYR A 82 -4.60 2.32 -5.12
N ALA A 83 -4.55 1.03 -5.49
CA ALA A 83 -5.33 0.53 -6.63
C ALA A 83 -6.84 0.67 -6.38
N VAL A 84 -7.31 0.42 -5.16
CA VAL A 84 -8.70 0.62 -4.76
C VAL A 84 -9.08 2.11 -4.87
N ASP A 85 -8.31 3.00 -4.23
CA ASP A 85 -8.58 4.43 -4.22
C ASP A 85 -8.67 4.99 -5.65
N HIS A 86 -7.66 4.70 -6.46
CA HIS A 86 -7.58 5.23 -7.82
C HIS A 86 -8.64 4.64 -8.76
N PHE A 87 -9.02 3.38 -8.58
CA PHE A 87 -10.09 2.78 -9.36
C PHE A 87 -11.42 3.51 -9.12
N PHE A 88 -11.85 3.66 -7.89
CA PHE A 88 -13.11 4.33 -7.58
C PHE A 88 -13.08 5.80 -7.92
N ARG A 89 -11.97 6.49 -7.72
CA ARG A 89 -11.78 7.88 -8.17
C ARG A 89 -11.94 8.01 -9.69
N ILE A 90 -11.33 7.12 -10.48
CA ILE A 90 -11.50 7.11 -11.94
C ILE A 90 -12.95 6.85 -12.32
N CYS A 91 -13.62 5.90 -11.68
CA CYS A 91 -15.03 5.63 -11.93
C CYS A 91 -15.90 6.90 -11.72
N GLU A 92 -15.63 7.67 -10.67
CA GLU A 92 -16.31 8.95 -10.42
C GLU A 92 -16.00 9.99 -11.51
N GLU A 93 -14.73 10.18 -11.88
CA GLU A 93 -14.30 11.13 -12.88
C GLU A 93 -14.88 10.84 -14.29
N VAL A 94 -15.01 9.55 -14.63
CA VAL A 94 -15.59 9.13 -15.91
C VAL A 94 -17.11 8.91 -15.84
N LYS A 95 -17.72 9.12 -14.66
CA LYS A 95 -19.14 8.91 -14.38
C LYS A 95 -19.61 7.48 -14.64
N PHE A 96 -18.74 6.51 -14.36
CA PHE A 96 -19.05 5.10 -14.48
C PHE A 96 -19.57 4.56 -13.13
N LYS A 97 -20.73 3.93 -13.16
CA LYS A 97 -21.31 3.25 -11.99
C LYS A 97 -20.94 1.77 -12.04
N VAL A 98 -20.14 1.33 -11.07
CA VAL A 98 -19.73 -0.08 -10.96
C VAL A 98 -20.96 -0.95 -10.69
N SER A 99 -21.09 -2.07 -11.43
CA SER A 99 -22.18 -3.03 -11.24
C SER A 99 -22.14 -3.64 -9.83
N GLN A 100 -23.31 -3.90 -9.27
CA GLN A 100 -23.44 -4.62 -7.99
C GLN A 100 -23.00 -6.09 -8.09
N ASP A 101 -22.96 -6.64 -9.32
CA ASP A 101 -22.54 -8.02 -9.58
C ASP A 101 -21.02 -8.13 -9.84
N MET A 102 -20.30 -7.01 -9.84
CA MET A 102 -18.85 -6.99 -9.99
C MET A 102 -18.20 -7.83 -8.89
N LYS A 103 -17.34 -8.74 -9.29
CA LYS A 103 -16.55 -9.56 -8.36
C LYS A 103 -15.21 -8.91 -8.07
N TYR A 104 -14.73 -9.04 -6.83
CA TYR A 104 -13.50 -8.44 -6.39
C TYR A 104 -12.55 -9.50 -5.85
N PHE A 105 -11.33 -9.48 -6.33
CA PHE A 105 -10.24 -10.30 -5.82
C PHE A 105 -9.20 -9.40 -5.18
N CYS A 106 -8.78 -9.72 -3.97
CA CYS A 106 -7.77 -8.95 -3.25
C CYS A 106 -6.61 -9.85 -2.87
N ILE A 107 -5.38 -9.37 -3.07
CA ILE A 107 -4.17 -10.16 -2.78
C ILE A 107 -3.90 -10.35 -1.28
N THR A 108 -4.50 -9.51 -0.44
CA THR A 108 -4.37 -9.58 1.03
C THR A 108 -5.69 -9.24 1.70
N GLU A 109 -5.89 -9.75 2.91
CA GLU A 109 -7.03 -9.40 3.76
C GLU A 109 -7.09 -7.88 4.06
N ALA A 110 -5.95 -7.24 4.25
CA ALA A 110 -5.88 -5.80 4.49
C ALA A 110 -6.43 -4.97 3.32
N VAL A 111 -6.24 -5.41 2.08
CA VAL A 111 -6.83 -4.77 0.88
C VAL A 111 -8.32 -5.05 0.82
N ALA A 112 -8.76 -6.27 1.13
CA ALA A 112 -10.18 -6.64 1.16
C ALA A 112 -10.95 -5.83 2.21
N LEU A 113 -10.41 -5.67 3.40
CA LEU A 113 -11.00 -4.82 4.45
C LEU A 113 -11.07 -3.34 4.02
N TYR A 114 -10.04 -2.86 3.35
CA TYR A 114 -10.02 -1.49 2.84
C TYR A 114 -11.07 -1.24 1.75
N LEU A 115 -11.28 -2.22 0.87
CA LEU A 115 -12.29 -2.17 -0.19
C LEU A 115 -13.71 -1.97 0.36
N GLN A 116 -14.01 -2.46 1.56
CA GLN A 116 -15.32 -2.31 2.19
C GLN A 116 -15.74 -0.84 2.43
N LYS A 117 -14.81 0.10 2.38
CA LYS A 117 -15.14 1.53 2.44
C LYS A 117 -15.87 2.05 1.20
N PHE A 118 -15.73 1.34 0.08
CA PHE A 118 -16.25 1.74 -1.23
C PHE A 118 -17.43 0.90 -1.69
N ILE A 119 -17.56 -0.33 -1.17
CA ILE A 119 -18.61 -1.27 -1.56
C ILE A 119 -19.33 -1.82 -0.34
N LEU A 120 -20.62 -2.16 -0.54
CA LEU A 120 -21.34 -2.98 0.43
C LEU A 120 -20.79 -4.41 0.39
N TYR A 121 -20.19 -4.87 1.49
CA TYR A 121 -19.65 -6.22 1.59
C TYR A 121 -20.75 -7.26 1.44
N ARG A 122 -20.67 -8.06 0.38
CA ARG A 122 -21.44 -9.29 0.23
C ARG A 122 -20.45 -10.45 0.19
N LYS A 123 -20.53 -11.36 1.15
CA LYS A 123 -19.60 -12.50 1.31
C LYS A 123 -19.42 -13.36 0.03
N ARG A 124 -20.31 -13.23 -0.95
CA ARG A 124 -20.27 -13.94 -2.24
C ARG A 124 -19.54 -13.19 -3.36
N THR A 125 -19.18 -11.95 -3.14
CA THR A 125 -18.57 -11.08 -4.17
C THR A 125 -17.07 -10.87 -3.97
N THR A 126 -16.54 -11.23 -2.81
CA THR A 126 -15.11 -11.12 -2.49
C THR A 126 -14.58 -12.53 -2.21
N LEU A 127 -13.66 -12.97 -3.00
CA LEU A 127 -12.94 -14.25 -2.86
C LEU A 127 -11.52 -13.96 -2.36
#